data_6cc0fea961cca8b4f2fee530aa01ccc6
#
_entry.id   6cc0fea961cca8b4f2fee530aa01ccc6
#
_cell.length_a   1.000
_cell.length_b   1.000
_cell.length_c   1.000
_cell.angle_alpha   90.00
_cell.angle_beta   90.00
_cell.angle_gamma   90.00
#
_symmetry.space_group_name_H-M   'P 1'
#
loop_
_entity.id
_entity.type
_entity.pdbx_description
1 polymer ?
#
loop_
_entity_poly.entity_id
_entity_poly.type
_entity_poly.pdbx_seq_one_letter_code
_entity_poly.pdbx_strand_id
1 'polypeptide(L)'
;IAKIGLNIGVGEAGERLAKAESVLQKLSGCKPVRTLSRSTNRDLGIRLGAPIGCKVTLRGGNAERFLKDSLWVRENRLPNYCFSNTGCLNFGIPDYTGYKNESYDPDIGIFGLDVAVAFERPGFRVSRRKIKGNKVGKNHRITADECREFMISKFALEVFKV
;
A
#
# COMPACT_ATOMS: atom_id res chain seq x y z
N ILE A 1 -5.49 -11.00 5.99
CA ILE A 1 -4.73 -10.08 5.09
C ILE A 1 -3.95 -10.93 4.10
N ALA A 2 -4.14 -10.72 2.81
CA ALA A 2 -3.44 -11.47 1.76
C ALA A 2 -2.09 -10.82 1.42
N LYS A 3 -2.08 -9.52 1.29
CA LYS A 3 -0.88 -8.71 0.99
C LYS A 3 -1.12 -7.24 1.34
N ILE A 4 -0.02 -6.54 1.56
CA ILE A 4 0.01 -5.08 1.64
C ILE A 4 0.96 -4.57 0.57
N GLY A 5 0.48 -3.71 -0.28
CA GLY A 5 1.27 -2.98 -1.26
C GLY A 5 1.62 -1.61 -0.71
N LEU A 6 2.90 -1.29 -0.69
CA LEU A 6 3.43 0.03 -0.37
C LEU A 6 3.89 0.68 -1.65
N ASN A 7 3.59 1.95 -1.83
CA ASN A 7 3.99 2.69 -3.02
C ASN A 7 4.43 4.10 -2.66
N ILE A 8 5.53 4.55 -3.26
CA ILE A 8 5.95 5.95 -3.27
C ILE A 8 6.04 6.40 -4.71
N GLY A 9 5.22 7.39 -5.06
CA GLY A 9 5.26 8.06 -6.36
C GLY A 9 6.21 9.26 -6.31
N VAL A 10 7.21 9.29 -7.18
CA VAL A 10 8.19 10.38 -7.25
C VAL A 10 7.97 11.24 -8.48
N GLY A 11 7.56 10.64 -9.59
CA GLY A 11 7.31 11.31 -10.86
C GLY A 11 8.56 11.53 -11.73
N GLU A 12 9.75 11.40 -11.16
CA GLU A 12 11.02 11.60 -11.86
C GLU A 12 12.04 10.51 -11.55
N ALA A 13 12.95 10.28 -12.48
CA ALA A 13 14.09 9.39 -12.29
C ALA A 13 15.27 10.17 -11.69
N GLY A 14 16.13 9.51 -10.91
CA GLY A 14 17.33 10.13 -10.39
C GLY A 14 17.52 9.93 -8.88
N GLU A 15 18.21 10.86 -8.24
CA GLU A 15 18.55 10.78 -6.81
C GLU A 15 17.30 10.71 -5.90
N ARG A 16 16.26 11.48 -6.23
CA ARG A 16 15.02 11.48 -5.46
C ARG A 16 14.36 10.12 -5.43
N LEU A 17 14.41 9.37 -6.55
CA LEU A 17 13.92 8.00 -6.60
C LEU A 17 14.78 7.05 -5.75
N ALA A 18 16.11 7.21 -5.76
CA ALA A 18 17.01 6.40 -4.93
C ALA A 18 16.77 6.65 -3.43
N LYS A 19 16.52 7.91 -3.06
CA LYS A 19 16.13 8.29 -1.69
C LYS A 19 14.80 7.65 -1.28
N ALA A 20 13.79 7.67 -2.16
CA ALA A 20 12.50 7.00 -1.93
C ALA A 20 12.65 5.47 -1.78
N GLU A 21 13.54 4.85 -2.56
CA GLU A 21 13.86 3.42 -2.40
C GLU A 21 14.47 3.12 -1.03
N SER A 22 15.40 3.97 -0.57
CA SER A 22 16.03 3.82 0.74
C SER A 22 15.01 3.93 1.88
N VAL A 23 14.08 4.89 1.80
CA VAL A 23 12.97 5.03 2.77
C VAL A 23 12.10 3.79 2.79
N LEU A 24 11.63 3.31 1.62
CA LEU A 24 10.81 2.10 1.54
C LEU A 24 11.53 0.86 2.06
N GLN A 25 12.83 0.74 1.81
CA GLN A 25 13.63 -0.36 2.30
C GLN A 25 13.78 -0.33 3.83
N LYS A 26 14.03 0.85 4.41
CA LYS A 26 14.09 1.03 5.87
C LYS A 26 12.76 0.64 6.54
N LEU A 27 11.65 1.19 6.05
CA LEU A 27 10.31 0.96 6.61
C LEU A 27 9.83 -0.49 6.47
N SER A 28 10.06 -1.11 5.32
CA SER A 28 9.53 -2.44 5.01
C SER A 28 10.46 -3.61 5.35
N GLY A 29 11.76 -3.33 5.50
CA GLY A 29 12.79 -4.37 5.61
C GLY A 29 12.97 -5.22 4.34
N CYS A 30 12.34 -4.82 3.22
CA CYS A 30 12.35 -5.56 1.96
C CYS A 30 12.91 -4.69 0.82
N LYS A 31 13.56 -5.33 -0.16
CA LYS A 31 14.07 -4.61 -1.33
C LYS A 31 12.93 -4.06 -2.19
N PRO A 32 12.86 -2.75 -2.45
CA PRO A 32 11.86 -2.15 -3.31
C PRO A 32 12.10 -2.47 -4.79
N VAL A 33 11.02 -2.37 -5.56
CA VAL A 33 11.03 -2.53 -7.02
C VAL A 33 10.61 -1.22 -7.66
N ARG A 34 11.37 -0.73 -8.63
CA ARG A 34 11.01 0.47 -9.40
C ARG A 34 9.76 0.24 -10.23
N THR A 35 8.92 1.24 -10.28
CA THR A 35 7.73 1.25 -11.15
C THR A 35 8.01 2.11 -12.37
N LEU A 36 7.78 1.52 -13.55
CA LEU A 36 8.01 2.18 -14.83
C LEU A 36 6.72 2.81 -15.35
N SER A 37 6.85 3.95 -16.01
CA SER A 37 5.74 4.60 -16.68
C SER A 37 5.22 3.75 -17.85
N ARG A 38 3.91 3.66 -17.98
CA ARG A 38 3.23 2.93 -19.06
C ARG A 38 2.89 3.80 -20.26
N SER A 39 3.00 5.11 -20.13
CA SER A 39 2.68 6.07 -21.18
C SER A 39 3.69 7.22 -21.15
N THR A 40 3.80 7.93 -22.29
CA THR A 40 4.52 9.21 -22.36
C THR A 40 3.56 10.32 -22.02
N ASN A 41 3.94 11.18 -21.08
CA ASN A 41 3.22 12.41 -20.77
C ASN A 41 4.18 13.59 -20.87
N ARG A 42 3.97 14.46 -21.86
CA ARG A 42 4.83 15.60 -22.14
C ARG A 42 4.73 16.68 -21.06
N ASP A 43 3.54 16.90 -20.52
CA ASP A 43 3.26 17.92 -19.52
C ASP A 43 3.99 17.66 -18.21
N LEU A 44 4.16 16.38 -17.87
CA LEU A 44 4.92 15.92 -16.69
C LEU A 44 6.39 15.57 -17.00
N GLY A 45 6.85 15.70 -18.23
CA GLY A 45 8.19 15.31 -18.64
C GLY A 45 8.48 13.81 -18.57
N ILE A 46 7.44 12.97 -18.49
CA ILE A 46 7.57 11.52 -18.30
C ILE A 46 7.58 10.81 -19.65
N ARG A 47 8.56 9.93 -19.86
CA ARG A 47 8.65 9.07 -21.05
C ARG A 47 8.21 7.64 -20.72
N LEU A 48 7.68 6.93 -21.71
CA LEU A 48 7.38 5.51 -21.63
C LEU A 48 8.64 4.74 -21.15
N GLY A 49 8.47 3.87 -20.15
CA GLY A 49 9.57 3.07 -19.57
C GLY A 49 10.45 3.81 -18.57
N ALA A 50 10.24 5.12 -18.33
CA ALA A 50 10.98 5.84 -17.30
C ALA A 50 10.59 5.36 -15.89
N PRO A 51 11.55 5.16 -14.96
CA PRO A 51 11.24 4.85 -13.58
C PRO A 51 10.70 6.09 -12.87
N ILE A 52 9.47 6.01 -12.36
CA ILE A 52 8.74 7.14 -11.76
C ILE A 52 8.34 6.92 -10.31
N GLY A 53 8.61 5.77 -9.75
CA GLY A 53 8.27 5.45 -8.37
C GLY A 53 8.84 4.11 -7.94
N CYS A 54 8.59 3.75 -6.70
CA CYS A 54 9.01 2.48 -6.13
C CYS A 54 7.87 1.85 -5.31
N LYS A 55 7.87 0.52 -5.27
CA LYS A 55 6.87 -0.25 -4.53
C LYS A 55 7.48 -1.46 -3.82
N VAL A 56 6.80 -1.85 -2.74
CA VAL A 56 7.08 -3.10 -2.01
C VAL A 56 5.77 -3.85 -1.78
N THR A 57 5.83 -5.17 -1.73
CA THR A 57 4.67 -6.00 -1.37
C THR A 57 5.03 -6.85 -0.16
N LEU A 58 4.34 -6.62 0.94
CA LEU A 58 4.48 -7.36 2.19
C LEU A 58 3.42 -8.45 2.30
N ARG A 59 3.79 -9.56 2.95
CA ARG A 59 2.90 -10.71 3.22
C ARG A 59 3.18 -11.31 4.59
N GLY A 60 2.20 -12.10 5.10
CA GLY A 60 2.33 -12.79 6.37
C GLY A 60 2.53 -11.85 7.57
N GLY A 61 3.34 -12.26 8.52
CA GLY A 61 3.57 -11.51 9.76
C GLY A 61 4.14 -10.10 9.58
N ASN A 62 5.00 -9.90 8.57
CA ASN A 62 5.55 -8.58 8.26
C ASN A 62 4.47 -7.60 7.79
N ALA A 63 3.47 -8.08 7.04
CA ALA A 63 2.34 -7.27 6.64
C ALA A 63 1.51 -6.82 7.85
N GLU A 64 1.23 -7.72 8.80
CA GLU A 64 0.44 -7.36 9.98
C GLU A 64 1.17 -6.36 10.90
N ARG A 65 2.48 -6.52 11.07
CA ARG A 65 3.29 -5.56 11.85
C ARG A 65 3.26 -4.18 11.20
N PHE A 66 3.57 -4.13 9.92
CA PHE A 66 3.58 -2.87 9.17
C PHE A 66 2.23 -2.17 9.19
N LEU A 67 1.12 -2.92 9.10
CA LEU A 67 -0.22 -2.35 9.17
C LEU A 67 -0.49 -1.71 10.53
N LYS A 68 -0.10 -2.35 11.63
CA LYS A 68 -0.24 -1.77 12.98
C LYS A 68 0.50 -0.45 13.11
N ASP A 69 1.75 -0.41 12.62
CA ASP A 69 2.57 0.81 12.66
C ASP A 69 1.97 1.92 11.78
N SER A 70 1.47 1.56 10.59
CA SER A 70 0.81 2.51 9.68
C SER A 70 -0.50 3.07 10.25
N LEU A 71 -1.30 2.24 10.91
CA LEU A 71 -2.53 2.67 11.57
C LEU A 71 -2.23 3.56 12.77
N TRP A 72 -1.16 3.27 13.52
CA TRP A 72 -0.74 4.13 14.61
C TRP A 72 -0.39 5.55 14.13
N VAL A 73 0.31 5.70 12.99
CA VAL A 73 0.60 7.01 12.36
C VAL A 73 -0.68 7.77 12.01
N ARG A 74 -1.75 7.05 11.70
CA ARG A 74 -3.09 7.61 11.40
C ARG A 74 -4.01 7.65 12.61
N GLU A 75 -3.47 7.57 13.83
CA GLU A 75 -4.22 7.60 15.10
C GLU A 75 -5.33 6.56 15.19
N ASN A 76 -5.20 5.45 14.46
CA ASN A 76 -6.21 4.40 14.27
C ASN A 76 -7.56 4.92 13.75
N ARG A 77 -7.57 6.02 12.99
CA ARG A 77 -8.77 6.63 12.43
C ARG A 77 -8.72 6.67 10.91
N LEU A 78 -9.69 6.06 10.26
CA LEU A 78 -9.80 6.09 8.80
C LEU A 78 -11.22 6.44 8.36
N PRO A 79 -11.37 7.24 7.30
CA PRO A 79 -12.66 7.54 6.72
C PRO A 79 -13.26 6.34 5.97
N ASN A 80 -14.57 6.29 5.91
CA ASN A 80 -15.30 5.19 5.28
C ASN A 80 -14.97 4.97 3.80
N TYR A 81 -14.64 6.02 3.05
CA TYR A 81 -14.29 5.92 1.62
C TYR A 81 -12.98 5.16 1.35
N CYS A 82 -12.13 4.94 2.37
CA CYS A 82 -10.92 4.14 2.23
C CYS A 82 -11.19 2.66 1.94
N PHE A 83 -12.40 2.19 2.22
CA PHE A 83 -12.81 0.81 2.00
C PHE A 83 -13.47 0.62 0.64
N SER A 84 -12.84 -0.20 -0.20
CA SER A 84 -13.38 -0.53 -1.52
C SER A 84 -14.39 -1.68 -1.45
N ASN A 85 -15.40 -1.66 -2.33
CA ASN A 85 -16.36 -2.74 -2.49
C ASN A 85 -15.74 -4.09 -2.94
N THR A 86 -14.45 -4.11 -3.25
CA THR A 86 -13.71 -5.29 -3.69
C THR A 86 -12.84 -5.92 -2.61
N GLY A 87 -13.06 -5.56 -1.36
CA GLY A 87 -12.27 -6.10 -0.24
C GLY A 87 -10.84 -5.55 -0.20
N CYS A 88 -10.66 -4.25 -0.44
CA CYS A 88 -9.40 -3.55 -0.31
C CYS A 88 -9.56 -2.35 0.61
N LEU A 89 -8.53 -2.05 1.38
CA LEU A 89 -8.40 -0.84 2.17
C LEU A 89 -7.20 -0.05 1.65
N ASN A 90 -7.42 1.22 1.28
CA ASN A 90 -6.38 2.08 0.75
C ASN A 90 -6.36 3.40 1.53
N PHE A 91 -5.18 3.79 1.99
CA PHE A 91 -4.98 5.07 2.66
C PHE A 91 -3.58 5.60 2.41
N GLY A 92 -3.41 6.91 2.47
CA GLY A 92 -2.14 7.59 2.34
C GLY A 92 -1.57 8.04 3.69
N ILE A 93 -0.26 8.02 3.81
CA ILE A 93 0.49 8.61 4.91
C ILE A 93 1.29 9.76 4.32
N PRO A 94 1.08 11.00 4.76
CA PRO A 94 1.71 12.16 4.14
C PRO A 94 3.21 12.23 4.36
N ASP A 95 3.69 11.68 5.48
CA ASP A 95 5.09 11.74 5.85
C ASP A 95 5.55 10.44 6.54
N TYR A 96 6.68 9.91 6.07
CA TYR A 96 7.28 8.70 6.65
C TYR A 96 7.87 8.94 8.06
N THR A 97 8.18 10.17 8.42
CA THR A 97 8.74 10.52 9.73
C THR A 97 7.77 10.28 10.89
N GLY A 98 6.48 10.14 10.59
CA GLY A 98 5.46 9.77 11.58
C GLY A 98 5.62 8.36 12.16
N TYR A 99 6.43 7.48 11.57
CA TYR A 99 6.71 6.15 12.13
C TYR A 99 7.63 6.24 13.35
N LYS A 100 7.38 5.43 14.37
CA LYS A 100 8.08 5.45 15.68
C LYS A 100 9.60 5.35 15.60
N ASN A 101 10.12 4.66 14.60
CA ASN A 101 11.55 4.35 14.47
C ASN A 101 12.25 5.22 13.42
N GLU A 102 11.54 6.20 12.84
CA GLU A 102 12.08 7.06 11.81
C GLU A 102 12.22 8.49 12.33
N SER A 103 13.31 9.13 11.95
CA SER A 103 13.58 10.55 12.21
C SER A 103 13.70 11.28 10.89
N TYR A 104 13.44 12.56 10.92
CA TYR A 104 13.64 13.42 9.76
C TYR A 104 15.12 13.47 9.37
N ASP A 105 15.41 13.17 8.12
CA ASP A 105 16.73 13.27 7.51
C ASP A 105 16.69 14.35 6.42
N PRO A 106 17.41 15.48 6.59
CA PRO A 106 17.43 16.58 5.62
C PRO A 106 17.91 16.14 4.24
N ASP A 107 18.81 15.16 4.17
CA ASP A 107 19.34 14.67 2.91
C ASP A 107 18.31 13.85 2.12
N ILE A 108 17.39 13.19 2.80
CA ILE A 108 16.32 12.40 2.19
C ILE A 108 15.15 13.28 1.81
N GLY A 109 14.72 14.17 2.71
CA GLY A 109 13.52 15.00 2.55
C GLY A 109 12.22 14.24 2.92
N ILE A 110 11.08 14.84 2.63
CA ILE A 110 9.75 14.30 2.96
C ILE A 110 9.22 13.47 1.80
N PHE A 111 8.74 12.25 2.11
CA PHE A 111 8.05 11.36 1.17
C PHE A 111 6.74 10.87 1.74
N GLY A 112 5.68 11.03 0.96
CA GLY A 112 4.39 10.40 1.22
C GLY A 112 4.38 8.92 0.82
N LEU A 113 3.57 8.12 1.50
CA LEU A 113 3.46 6.69 1.31
C LEU A 113 2.01 6.28 1.10
N ASP A 114 1.73 5.56 0.03
CA ASP A 114 0.44 4.92 -0.20
C ASP A 114 0.46 3.49 0.33
N VAL A 115 -0.52 3.15 1.13
CA VAL A 115 -0.71 1.82 1.72
C VAL A 115 -1.98 1.20 1.15
N ALA A 116 -1.83 0.07 0.45
CA ALA A 116 -2.93 -0.69 -0.13
C ALA A 116 -2.99 -2.09 0.49
N VAL A 117 -4.03 -2.37 1.25
CA VAL A 117 -4.26 -3.65 1.93
C VAL A 117 -5.28 -4.46 1.15
N ALA A 118 -4.93 -5.67 0.75
CA ALA A 118 -5.85 -6.60 0.09
C ALA A 118 -6.25 -7.71 1.07
N PHE A 119 -7.55 -7.89 1.22
CA PHE A 119 -8.15 -8.97 2.01
C PHE A 119 -8.66 -10.06 1.08
N GLU A 120 -8.46 -11.31 1.44
CA GLU A 120 -8.90 -12.47 0.67
C GLU A 120 -9.34 -13.59 1.58
N ARG A 121 -10.38 -14.30 1.17
CA ARG A 121 -10.76 -15.58 1.77
C ARG A 121 -9.89 -16.71 1.22
N PRO A 122 -9.69 -17.81 1.96
CA PRO A 122 -9.04 -19.01 1.43
C PRO A 122 -9.68 -19.47 0.12
N GLY A 123 -8.87 -19.99 -0.82
CA GLY A 123 -9.36 -20.43 -2.13
C GLY A 123 -9.29 -19.40 -3.26
N PHE A 124 -8.91 -18.16 -2.98
CA PHE A 124 -8.82 -17.09 -4.01
C PHE A 124 -7.75 -17.35 -5.08
N ARG A 125 -6.85 -18.33 -4.85
CA ARG A 125 -5.81 -18.75 -5.80
C ARG A 125 -6.38 -19.22 -7.15
N VAL A 126 -7.62 -19.72 -7.18
CA VAL A 126 -8.29 -20.17 -8.42
C VAL A 126 -8.34 -19.06 -9.46
N SER A 127 -8.51 -17.79 -9.05
CA SER A 127 -8.54 -16.64 -9.98
C SER A 127 -7.16 -16.23 -10.51
N ARG A 128 -6.07 -16.65 -9.86
CA ARG A 128 -4.69 -16.22 -10.18
C ARG A 128 -3.85 -17.30 -10.86
N ARG A 129 -4.22 -18.56 -10.73
CA ARG A 129 -3.46 -19.66 -11.32
C ARG A 129 -3.51 -19.62 -12.84
N LYS A 130 -2.40 -19.97 -13.49
CA LYS A 130 -2.27 -19.95 -14.96
C LYS A 130 -3.08 -21.07 -15.64
N ILE A 131 -3.11 -22.25 -15.02
CA ILE A 131 -3.78 -23.44 -15.56
C ILE A 131 -5.07 -23.64 -14.80
N LYS A 132 -6.18 -23.95 -15.51
CA LYS A 132 -7.53 -24.12 -14.93
C LYS A 132 -7.97 -22.94 -14.06
N GLY A 133 -7.59 -21.71 -14.42
CA GLY A 133 -8.07 -20.49 -13.78
C GLY A 133 -9.56 -20.32 -13.99
N ASN A 134 -10.27 -19.82 -12.98
CA ASN A 134 -11.69 -19.51 -13.04
C ASN A 134 -12.01 -18.28 -12.19
N LYS A 135 -13.12 -17.64 -12.46
CA LYS A 135 -13.59 -16.48 -11.68
C LYS A 135 -14.12 -16.95 -10.32
N VAL A 136 -13.78 -16.20 -9.28
CA VAL A 136 -14.33 -16.42 -7.94
C VAL A 136 -15.76 -15.89 -7.90
N GLY A 137 -16.70 -16.68 -7.40
CA GLY A 137 -18.11 -16.31 -7.27
C GLY A 137 -18.31 -15.05 -6.44
N LYS A 138 -19.39 -14.31 -6.67
CA LYS A 138 -19.69 -13.07 -5.96
C LYS A 138 -19.81 -13.30 -4.45
N ASN A 139 -20.46 -14.37 -4.02
CA ASN A 139 -20.67 -14.70 -2.59
C ASN A 139 -19.37 -15.05 -1.83
N HIS A 140 -18.30 -15.38 -2.55
CA HIS A 140 -17.00 -15.67 -1.94
C HIS A 140 -16.08 -14.44 -1.85
N ARG A 141 -16.46 -13.34 -2.46
CA ARG A 141 -15.71 -12.08 -2.38
C ARG A 141 -16.02 -11.38 -1.06
N ILE A 142 -15.01 -10.71 -0.53
CA ILE A 142 -15.14 -9.91 0.69
C ILE A 142 -15.82 -8.59 0.32
N THR A 143 -16.79 -8.18 1.13
CA THR A 143 -17.48 -6.89 1.00
C THR A 143 -16.76 -5.79 1.80
N ALA A 144 -17.12 -4.52 1.55
CA ALA A 144 -16.58 -3.40 2.31
C ALA A 144 -16.94 -3.48 3.81
N ASP A 145 -18.15 -3.96 4.12
CA ASP A 145 -18.64 -4.08 5.51
C ASP A 145 -17.86 -5.14 6.28
N GLU A 146 -17.66 -6.32 5.69
CA GLU A 146 -16.81 -7.36 6.26
C GLU A 146 -15.37 -6.89 6.51
N CYS A 147 -14.81 -6.07 5.60
CA CYS A 147 -13.50 -5.49 5.81
C CYS A 147 -13.47 -4.54 7.01
N ARG A 148 -14.49 -3.70 7.16
CA ARG A 148 -14.60 -2.77 8.30
C ARG A 148 -14.69 -3.53 9.61
N GLU A 149 -15.60 -4.50 9.71
CA GLU A 149 -15.78 -5.34 10.90
C GLU A 149 -14.48 -6.04 11.29
N PHE A 150 -13.75 -6.60 10.31
CA PHE A 150 -12.45 -7.22 10.53
C PHE A 150 -11.42 -6.23 11.07
N MET A 151 -11.36 -5.01 10.51
CA MET A 151 -10.40 -3.99 10.95
C MET A 151 -10.74 -3.45 12.35
N ILE A 152 -12.00 -3.26 12.65
CA ILE A 152 -12.46 -2.85 13.98
C ILE A 152 -12.12 -3.93 15.02
N SER A 153 -12.43 -5.20 14.73
CA SER A 153 -12.23 -6.29 15.68
C SER A 153 -10.75 -6.62 15.92
N LYS A 154 -9.90 -6.61 14.88
CA LYS A 154 -8.50 -7.04 14.98
C LYS A 154 -7.54 -5.91 15.31
N PHE A 155 -7.81 -4.70 14.85
CA PHE A 155 -6.89 -3.56 14.94
C PHE A 155 -7.46 -2.37 15.73
N ALA A 156 -8.65 -2.50 16.32
CA ALA A 156 -9.33 -1.41 17.05
C ALA A 156 -9.41 -0.10 16.24
N LEU A 157 -9.74 -0.22 14.93
CA LEU A 157 -9.83 0.91 14.03
C LEU A 157 -11.14 1.68 14.26
N GLU A 158 -11.07 2.99 14.36
CA GLU A 158 -12.24 3.89 14.32
C GLU A 158 -12.53 4.29 12.87
N VAL A 159 -13.75 3.99 12.39
CA VAL A 159 -14.21 4.39 11.07
C VAL A 159 -15.21 5.52 11.17
N PHE A 160 -14.90 6.65 10.56
CA PHE A 160 -15.79 7.82 10.56
C PHE A 160 -16.36 8.07 9.17
N LYS A 161 -17.58 8.64 9.15
CA LYS A 161 -18.23 9.10 7.92
C LYS A 161 -17.78 10.54 7.65
N VAL A 162 -17.36 10.80 6.44
CA VAL A 162 -17.09 12.15 5.92
C VAL A 162 -18.29 12.59 5.12
#